data_e88ecd40dfafab580c9566e26ce7472c
#
_entry.id   e88ecd40dfafab580c9566e26ce7472c
#
_cell.length_a   1.000
_cell.length_b   1.000
_cell.length_c   1.000
_cell.angle_alpha   90.00
_cell.angle_beta   90.00
_cell.angle_gamma   90.00
#
_symmetry.space_group_name_H-M   'P 1'
#
loop_
_entity.id
_entity.type
_entity.pdbx_description
1 polymer ?
#
loop_
_entity_poly.entity_id
_entity_poly.type
_entity_poly.pdbx_seq_one_letter_code
_entity_poly.pdbx_strand_id
1 'polypeptide(L)'
;MELKSLTFYDASGKDLLLFSLLVGAAVAAAYFNIDLPLAQAVKELPFQMVEFFQYVTVLGEATWSLIAAALLGLAARFLWRRDDWMRRSLFIFAAVASSGIVTDLIKWLAGRWRPKAYFTDQFYGFDLFGWGYEQTSFPSGHATTIWACGVALAILFPR
;
A
#
# COMPACT_ATOMS: atom_id res chain seq x y z
N MET A 1 -1.94 -18.57 26.12
CA MET A 1 -2.93 -17.92 25.25
C MET A 1 -2.93 -18.70 23.95
N GLU A 2 -3.85 -19.67 23.85
CA GLU A 2 -4.03 -20.45 22.63
C GLU A 2 -4.44 -19.47 21.53
N LEU A 3 -3.62 -19.39 20.49
CA LEU A 3 -4.05 -18.82 19.21
C LEU A 3 -5.20 -19.73 18.75
N LYS A 4 -6.45 -19.31 19.01
CA LYS A 4 -7.59 -19.88 18.30
C LYS A 4 -7.17 -19.88 16.84
N SER A 5 -7.08 -21.06 16.27
CA SER A 5 -6.74 -21.26 14.87
C SER A 5 -7.61 -20.31 14.05
N LEU A 6 -7.01 -19.21 13.58
CA LEU A 6 -7.56 -18.50 12.44
C LEU A 6 -7.62 -19.58 11.37
N THR A 7 -8.81 -20.11 11.11
CA THR A 7 -9.08 -20.89 9.93
C THR A 7 -8.83 -19.91 8.77
N PHE A 8 -7.56 -19.83 8.36
CA PHE A 8 -7.26 -19.30 7.05
C PHE A 8 -8.12 -20.14 6.11
N TYR A 9 -9.05 -19.48 5.43
CA TYR A 9 -9.78 -20.10 4.34
C TYR A 9 -8.74 -20.82 3.50
N ASP A 10 -8.88 -22.15 3.41
CA ASP A 10 -7.94 -23.02 2.67
C ASP A 10 -8.22 -22.77 1.17
N ALA A 11 -7.74 -21.61 0.71
CA ALA A 11 -7.94 -21.17 -0.66
C ALA A 11 -7.21 -22.15 -1.56
N SER A 12 -7.96 -22.89 -2.36
CA SER A 12 -7.36 -23.77 -3.34
C SER A 12 -6.53 -22.97 -4.34
N GLY A 13 -5.53 -23.59 -4.96
CA GLY A 13 -4.75 -22.92 -6.00
C GLY A 13 -5.62 -22.35 -7.13
N LYS A 14 -6.80 -22.93 -7.37
CA LYS A 14 -7.78 -22.45 -8.34
C LYS A 14 -8.44 -21.14 -7.89
N ASP A 15 -8.78 -21.01 -6.59
CA ASP A 15 -9.37 -19.79 -6.03
C ASP A 15 -8.39 -18.63 -6.09
N LEU A 16 -7.12 -18.88 -5.76
CA LEU A 16 -6.05 -17.89 -5.89
C LEU A 16 -5.82 -17.45 -7.33
N LEU A 17 -5.84 -18.39 -8.27
CA LEU A 17 -5.70 -18.10 -9.69
C LEU A 17 -6.90 -17.25 -10.19
N LEU A 18 -8.12 -17.69 -9.87
CA LEU A 18 -9.33 -16.94 -10.25
C LEU A 18 -9.34 -15.53 -9.67
N PHE A 19 -9.01 -15.39 -8.38
CA PHE A 19 -8.90 -14.09 -7.74
C PHE A 19 -7.86 -13.19 -8.43
N SER A 20 -6.67 -13.74 -8.73
CA SER A 20 -5.60 -13.00 -9.42
C SER A 20 -6.02 -12.56 -10.82
N LEU A 21 -6.72 -13.42 -11.56
CA LEU A 21 -7.26 -13.09 -12.88
C LEU A 21 -8.32 -11.99 -12.82
N LEU A 22 -9.24 -12.06 -11.85
CA LEU A 22 -10.27 -11.03 -11.64
C LEU A 22 -9.66 -9.69 -11.26
N VAL A 23 -8.68 -9.68 -10.34
CA VAL A 23 -7.95 -8.47 -9.96
C VAL A 23 -7.20 -7.90 -11.16
N GLY A 24 -6.49 -8.73 -11.93
CA GLY A 24 -5.78 -8.31 -13.13
C GLY A 24 -6.72 -7.70 -14.18
N ALA A 25 -7.88 -8.32 -14.42
CA ALA A 25 -8.90 -7.81 -15.33
C ALA A 25 -9.48 -6.47 -14.85
N ALA A 26 -9.76 -6.34 -13.55
CA ALA A 26 -10.25 -5.08 -12.96
C ALA A 26 -9.22 -3.95 -13.08
N VAL A 27 -7.94 -4.24 -12.82
CA VAL A 27 -6.85 -3.26 -12.99
C VAL A 27 -6.71 -2.83 -14.44
N ALA A 28 -6.77 -3.77 -15.39
CA ALA A 28 -6.72 -3.46 -16.82
C ALA A 28 -7.92 -2.62 -17.25
N ALA A 29 -9.13 -2.99 -16.83
CA ALA A 29 -10.33 -2.22 -17.12
C ALA A 29 -10.26 -0.79 -16.55
N ALA A 30 -9.77 -0.63 -15.32
CA ALA A 30 -9.58 0.69 -14.71
C ALA A 30 -8.53 1.52 -15.47
N TYR A 31 -7.43 0.91 -15.86
CA TYR A 31 -6.37 1.58 -16.63
C TYR A 31 -6.88 2.13 -17.96
N PHE A 32 -7.65 1.32 -18.72
CA PHE A 32 -8.10 1.74 -20.05
C PHE A 32 -9.31 2.69 -20.03
N ASN A 33 -10.15 2.64 -18.99
CA ASN A 33 -11.41 3.39 -18.99
C ASN A 33 -11.49 4.51 -17.96
N ILE A 34 -10.76 4.40 -16.84
CA ILE A 34 -10.91 5.30 -15.70
C ILE A 34 -9.70 6.20 -15.48
N ASP A 35 -8.52 5.71 -15.76
CA ASP A 35 -7.25 6.31 -15.35
C ASP A 35 -7.09 7.76 -15.83
N LEU A 36 -7.15 8.00 -17.15
CA LEU A 36 -7.03 9.35 -17.69
C LEU A 36 -8.21 10.26 -17.38
N PRO A 37 -9.48 9.83 -17.52
CA PRO A 37 -10.61 10.67 -17.13
C PRO A 37 -10.57 11.09 -15.66
N LEU A 38 -10.20 10.17 -14.77
CA LEU A 38 -10.07 10.50 -13.35
C LEU A 38 -8.91 11.48 -13.10
N ALA A 39 -7.77 11.26 -13.74
CA ALA A 39 -6.63 12.15 -13.61
C ALA A 39 -6.96 13.58 -14.10
N GLN A 40 -7.73 13.72 -15.18
CA GLN A 40 -8.23 15.01 -15.67
C GLN A 40 -9.18 15.66 -14.65
N ALA A 41 -10.15 14.92 -14.14
CA ALA A 41 -11.09 15.42 -13.14
C ALA A 41 -10.37 15.89 -11.86
N VAL A 42 -9.37 15.14 -11.39
CA VAL A 42 -8.55 15.51 -10.22
C VAL A 42 -7.74 16.79 -10.48
N LYS A 43 -7.23 16.97 -11.71
CA LYS A 43 -6.49 18.18 -12.08
C LYS A 43 -7.36 19.46 -11.99
N GLU A 44 -8.67 19.33 -12.19
CA GLU A 44 -9.63 20.43 -12.15
C GLU A 44 -10.15 20.73 -10.75
N LEU A 45 -9.75 19.96 -9.73
CA LEU A 45 -10.20 20.17 -8.36
C LEU A 45 -9.72 21.54 -7.81
N PRO A 46 -10.56 22.20 -6.99
CA PRO A 46 -10.16 23.42 -6.27
C PRO A 46 -8.93 23.16 -5.39
N PHE A 47 -8.06 24.17 -5.29
CA PHE A 47 -6.82 24.09 -4.50
C PHE A 47 -7.05 23.59 -3.06
N GLN A 48 -8.13 24.05 -2.40
CA GLN A 48 -8.46 23.65 -1.03
C GLN A 48 -8.73 22.14 -0.91
N MET A 49 -9.35 21.53 -1.92
CA MET A 49 -9.57 20.08 -1.93
C MET A 49 -8.26 19.31 -2.14
N VAL A 50 -7.41 19.79 -3.03
CA VAL A 50 -6.09 19.19 -3.26
C VAL A 50 -5.26 19.25 -1.98
N GLU A 51 -5.23 20.39 -1.31
CA GLU A 51 -4.53 20.58 -0.04
C GLU A 51 -5.08 19.65 1.06
N PHE A 52 -6.39 19.54 1.20
CA PHE A 52 -7.01 18.58 2.13
C PHE A 52 -6.55 17.13 1.86
N PHE A 53 -6.58 16.69 0.61
CA PHE A 53 -6.12 15.33 0.26
C PHE A 53 -4.63 15.15 0.47
N GLN A 54 -3.80 16.18 0.33
CA GLN A 54 -2.38 16.13 0.67
C GLN A 54 -2.17 15.86 2.16
N TYR A 55 -2.93 16.49 3.05
CA TYR A 55 -2.88 16.19 4.49
C TYR A 55 -3.34 14.77 4.80
N VAL A 56 -4.43 14.31 4.20
CA VAL A 56 -4.93 12.94 4.39
C VAL A 56 -3.91 11.91 3.90
N THR A 57 -3.22 12.20 2.81
CA THR A 57 -2.21 11.30 2.22
C THR A 57 -1.04 11.01 3.17
N VAL A 58 -0.66 11.94 4.04
CA VAL A 58 0.40 11.73 5.04
C VAL A 58 0.13 10.51 5.92
N LEU A 59 -1.14 10.20 6.22
CA LEU A 59 -1.52 9.01 7.00
C LEU A 59 -1.19 7.69 6.27
N GLY A 60 -1.06 7.72 4.96
CA GLY A 60 -0.70 6.56 4.14
C GLY A 60 0.82 6.37 3.96
N GLU A 61 1.64 7.28 4.46
CA GLU A 61 3.09 7.15 4.34
C GLU A 61 3.64 6.04 5.24
N ALA A 62 4.40 5.11 4.65
CA ALA A 62 5.01 4.00 5.36
C ALA A 62 5.95 4.47 6.50
N THR A 63 6.62 5.60 6.31
CA THR A 63 7.56 6.18 7.26
C THR A 63 6.94 6.37 8.64
N TRP A 64 5.76 6.98 8.71
CA TRP A 64 5.07 7.22 9.99
C TRP A 64 4.61 5.93 10.65
N SER A 65 4.09 4.99 9.86
CA SER A 65 3.68 3.67 10.36
C SER A 65 4.85 2.87 10.90
N LEU A 66 6.01 2.89 10.23
CA LEU A 66 7.23 2.21 10.66
C LEU A 66 7.82 2.86 11.91
N ILE A 67 7.90 4.19 11.97
CA ILE A 67 8.36 4.92 13.14
C ILE A 67 7.47 4.63 14.35
N ALA A 68 6.15 4.72 14.18
CA ALA A 68 5.21 4.45 15.27
C ALA A 68 5.33 3.01 15.79
N ALA A 69 5.41 2.03 14.90
CA ALA A 69 5.60 0.63 15.28
C ALA A 69 6.94 0.41 15.99
N ALA A 70 8.04 1.02 15.49
CA ALA A 70 9.35 0.91 16.13
C ALA A 70 9.35 1.54 17.53
N LEU A 71 8.84 2.76 17.68
CA LEU A 71 8.77 3.45 18.97
C LEU A 71 7.89 2.69 19.98
N LEU A 72 6.73 2.18 19.54
CA LEU A 72 5.87 1.35 20.39
C LEU A 72 6.58 0.06 20.83
N GLY A 73 7.29 -0.59 19.94
CA GLY A 73 8.09 -1.79 20.26
C GLY A 73 9.20 -1.51 21.27
N LEU A 74 9.95 -0.43 21.08
CA LEU A 74 11.00 0.01 22.01
C LEU A 74 10.41 0.38 23.38
N ALA A 75 9.34 1.15 23.41
CA ALA A 75 8.64 1.49 24.66
C ALA A 75 8.13 0.25 25.38
N ALA A 76 7.51 -0.68 24.64
CA ALA A 76 7.06 -1.94 25.20
C ALA A 76 8.18 -2.78 25.80
N ARG A 77 9.35 -2.78 25.14
CA ARG A 77 10.52 -3.55 25.58
C ARG A 77 11.22 -2.93 26.80
N PHE A 78 11.45 -1.63 26.78
CA PHE A 78 12.33 -0.97 27.76
C PHE A 78 11.58 -0.24 28.87
N LEU A 79 10.42 0.40 28.58
CA LEU A 79 9.65 1.15 29.59
C LEU A 79 8.62 0.25 30.29
N TRP A 80 7.78 -0.46 29.51
CA TRP A 80 6.67 -1.22 30.05
C TRP A 80 7.00 -2.68 30.34
N ARG A 81 8.11 -3.19 29.79
CA ARG A 81 8.55 -4.60 29.90
C ARG A 81 7.42 -5.58 29.50
N ARG A 82 6.74 -5.26 28.41
CA ARG A 82 5.58 -6.01 27.87
C ARG A 82 5.98 -6.68 26.56
N ASP A 83 6.48 -7.89 26.64
CA ASP A 83 6.94 -8.66 25.46
C ASP A 83 5.82 -8.96 24.47
N ASP A 84 4.56 -9.06 24.93
CA ASP A 84 3.39 -9.21 24.06
C ASP A 84 3.20 -8.00 23.13
N TRP A 85 3.32 -6.79 23.66
CA TRP A 85 3.22 -5.57 22.86
C TRP A 85 4.44 -5.37 21.95
N MET A 86 5.63 -5.74 22.41
CA MET A 86 6.82 -5.72 21.57
C MET A 86 6.65 -6.62 20.33
N ARG A 87 6.17 -7.87 20.52
CA ARG A 87 5.93 -8.80 19.41
C ARG A 87 4.87 -8.29 18.44
N ARG A 88 3.80 -7.69 18.93
CA ARG A 88 2.74 -7.08 18.09
C ARG A 88 3.29 -5.94 17.25
N SER A 89 4.07 -5.06 17.87
CA SER A 89 4.71 -3.94 17.15
C SER A 89 5.69 -4.43 16.08
N LEU A 90 6.49 -5.44 16.39
CA LEU A 90 7.40 -6.05 15.44
C LEU A 90 6.67 -6.69 14.26
N PHE A 91 5.53 -7.33 14.52
CA PHE A 91 4.68 -7.89 13.46
C PHE A 91 4.13 -6.81 12.52
N ILE A 92 3.61 -5.69 13.07
CA ILE A 92 3.14 -4.55 12.25
C ILE A 92 4.31 -3.98 11.44
N PHE A 93 5.46 -3.75 12.09
CA PHE A 93 6.66 -3.25 11.42
C PHE A 93 7.07 -4.14 10.25
N ALA A 94 7.17 -5.46 10.48
CA ALA A 94 7.56 -6.43 9.47
C ALA A 94 6.54 -6.50 8.31
N ALA A 95 5.24 -6.44 8.62
CA ALA A 95 4.17 -6.45 7.61
C ALA A 95 4.26 -5.22 6.70
N VAL A 96 4.43 -4.03 7.27
CA VAL A 96 4.56 -2.77 6.50
C VAL A 96 5.86 -2.75 5.71
N ALA A 97 6.99 -3.12 6.33
CA ALA A 97 8.29 -3.11 5.66
C ALA A 97 8.34 -4.10 4.49
N SER A 98 7.88 -5.33 4.69
CA SER A 98 7.87 -6.34 3.63
C SER A 98 6.92 -5.98 2.49
N SER A 99 5.74 -5.45 2.79
CA SER A 99 4.80 -4.99 1.76
C SER A 99 5.36 -3.79 0.98
N GLY A 100 6.09 -2.89 1.63
CA GLY A 100 6.79 -1.78 0.98
C GLY A 100 7.86 -2.26 0.01
N ILE A 101 8.72 -3.18 0.43
CA ILE A 101 9.76 -3.77 -0.43
C ILE A 101 9.16 -4.43 -1.66
N VAL A 102 8.12 -5.24 -1.48
CA VAL A 102 7.41 -5.89 -2.60
C VAL A 102 6.78 -4.85 -3.53
N THR A 103 6.17 -3.80 -2.97
CA THR A 103 5.59 -2.71 -3.75
C THR A 103 6.64 -1.99 -4.59
N ASP A 104 7.78 -1.67 -4.02
CA ASP A 104 8.85 -0.95 -4.74
C ASP A 104 9.48 -1.83 -5.82
N LEU A 105 9.60 -3.14 -5.59
CA LEU A 105 10.02 -4.09 -6.61
C LEU A 105 9.03 -4.13 -7.79
N ILE A 106 7.72 -4.16 -7.52
CA ILE A 106 6.69 -4.15 -8.55
C ILE A 106 6.68 -2.81 -9.30
N LYS A 107 6.87 -1.67 -8.61
CA LYS A 107 6.99 -0.36 -9.26
C LYS A 107 8.14 -0.31 -10.25
N TRP A 108 9.30 -0.81 -9.84
CA TRP A 108 10.46 -0.89 -10.71
C TRP A 108 10.21 -1.78 -11.94
N LEU A 109 9.61 -2.96 -11.74
CA LEU A 109 9.26 -3.87 -12.84
C LEU A 109 8.24 -3.26 -13.79
N ALA A 110 7.20 -2.60 -13.25
CA ALA A 110 6.12 -2.04 -14.05
C ALA A 110 6.50 -0.73 -14.75
N GLY A 111 7.27 0.14 -14.09
CA GLY A 111 7.70 1.42 -14.66
C GLY A 111 6.54 2.32 -15.09
N ARG A 112 5.42 2.34 -14.36
CA ARG A 112 4.24 3.10 -14.79
C ARG A 112 4.44 4.59 -14.61
N TRP A 113 4.23 5.37 -15.69
CA TRP A 113 4.26 6.82 -15.68
C TRP A 113 3.14 7.41 -14.79
N ARG A 114 3.48 8.49 -14.09
CA ARG A 114 2.49 9.24 -13.30
C ARG A 114 1.60 10.06 -14.23
N PRO A 115 0.31 10.26 -13.89
CA PRO A 115 -0.59 11.11 -14.67
C PRO A 115 -0.05 12.53 -14.91
N LYS A 116 0.80 13.04 -13.99
CA LYS A 116 1.47 14.33 -14.18
C LYS A 116 2.34 14.37 -15.43
N ALA A 117 3.11 13.32 -15.71
CA ALA A 117 3.96 13.23 -16.90
C ALA A 117 3.15 13.25 -18.20
N TYR A 118 1.92 12.74 -18.18
CA TYR A 118 1.01 12.88 -19.31
C TYR A 118 0.62 14.34 -19.61
N PHE A 119 0.40 15.14 -18.57
CA PHE A 119 0.00 16.53 -18.75
C PHE A 119 1.14 17.48 -19.08
N THR A 120 2.39 17.10 -18.79
CA THR A 120 3.59 17.92 -19.10
C THR A 120 4.26 17.48 -20.40
N ASP A 121 4.52 16.20 -20.55
CA ASP A 121 5.41 15.67 -21.57
C ASP A 121 4.75 14.61 -22.47
N GLN A 122 3.44 14.37 -22.30
CA GLN A 122 2.64 13.38 -23.02
C GLN A 122 3.10 11.92 -22.80
N PHE A 123 3.87 11.65 -21.72
CA PHE A 123 4.25 10.30 -21.35
C PHE A 123 3.12 9.61 -20.59
N TYR A 124 2.73 8.44 -21.09
CA TYR A 124 1.67 7.60 -20.50
C TYR A 124 1.97 6.13 -20.72
N GLY A 125 1.50 5.28 -19.80
CA GLY A 125 1.67 3.84 -19.92
C GLY A 125 2.76 3.29 -19.01
N PHE A 126 3.42 2.26 -19.50
CA PHE A 126 4.42 1.50 -18.75
C PHE A 126 5.76 1.54 -19.51
N ASP A 127 6.82 1.78 -18.75
CA ASP A 127 8.21 1.73 -19.21
C ASP A 127 8.96 0.79 -18.25
N LEU A 128 9.07 -0.48 -18.66
CA LEU A 128 9.57 -1.56 -17.79
C LEU A 128 10.96 -1.23 -17.26
N PHE A 129 11.19 -1.55 -15.98
CA PHE A 129 12.44 -1.28 -15.27
C PHE A 129 12.74 0.22 -15.08
N GLY A 130 11.71 1.06 -15.07
CA GLY A 130 11.84 2.48 -14.83
C GLY A 130 12.25 2.81 -13.39
N TRP A 131 13.26 3.68 -13.21
CA TRP A 131 13.76 4.10 -11.89
C TRP A 131 13.35 5.53 -11.50
N GLY A 132 12.84 6.30 -12.45
CA GLY A 132 12.47 7.69 -12.20
C GLY A 132 11.27 7.84 -11.29
N TYR A 133 11.23 8.89 -10.49
CA TYR A 133 10.06 9.22 -9.66
C TYR A 133 8.76 9.24 -10.48
N GLU A 134 8.82 9.75 -11.71
CA GLU A 134 7.66 9.84 -12.60
C GLU A 134 7.21 8.47 -13.15
N GLN A 135 8.06 7.45 -13.09
CA GLN A 135 7.79 6.07 -13.57
C GLN A 135 7.39 5.10 -12.46
N THR A 136 7.19 5.58 -11.24
CA THR A 136 6.91 4.72 -10.07
C THR A 136 5.50 4.93 -9.51
N SER A 137 4.49 5.08 -10.39
CA SER A 137 3.12 5.36 -9.97
C SER A 137 2.29 4.14 -9.59
N PHE A 138 2.67 2.94 -9.99
CA PHE A 138 1.91 1.70 -9.75
C PHE A 138 2.80 0.57 -9.23
N PRO A 139 2.34 -0.18 -8.21
CA PRO A 139 1.16 0.06 -7.39
C PRO A 139 1.34 1.23 -6.40
N SER A 140 0.22 1.68 -5.80
CA SER A 140 0.26 2.78 -4.84
C SER A 140 0.90 2.36 -3.52
N GLY A 141 2.01 2.99 -3.12
CA GLY A 141 2.67 2.74 -1.84
C GLY A 141 1.78 3.10 -0.64
N HIS A 142 1.04 4.22 -0.71
CA HIS A 142 0.12 4.64 0.34
C HIS A 142 -1.00 3.62 0.57
N ALA A 143 -1.63 3.15 -0.52
CA ALA A 143 -2.65 2.12 -0.43
C ALA A 143 -2.09 0.83 0.17
N THR A 144 -0.91 0.39 -0.27
CA THR A 144 -0.24 -0.81 0.26
C THR A 144 0.04 -0.68 1.76
N THR A 145 0.54 0.47 2.22
CA THR A 145 0.82 0.73 3.64
C THR A 145 -0.45 0.65 4.48
N ILE A 146 -1.53 1.32 4.06
CA ILE A 146 -2.80 1.33 4.80
C ILE A 146 -3.37 -0.08 4.90
N TRP A 147 -3.37 -0.84 3.80
CA TRP A 147 -3.84 -2.21 3.79
C TRP A 147 -2.97 -3.13 4.65
N ALA A 148 -1.64 -3.02 4.59
CA ALA A 148 -0.73 -3.80 5.42
C ALA A 148 -0.96 -3.54 6.91
N CYS A 149 -1.10 -2.27 7.32
CA CYS A 149 -1.45 -1.89 8.69
C CYS A 149 -2.82 -2.44 9.09
N GLY A 150 -3.84 -2.25 8.26
CA GLY A 150 -5.21 -2.68 8.54
C GLY A 150 -5.32 -4.20 8.73
N VAL A 151 -4.71 -4.98 7.84
CA VAL A 151 -4.68 -6.44 7.94
C VAL A 151 -3.89 -6.90 9.16
N ALA A 152 -2.72 -6.30 9.42
CA ALA A 152 -1.92 -6.63 10.59
C ALA A 152 -2.70 -6.36 11.89
N LEU A 153 -3.39 -5.23 12.00
CA LEU A 153 -4.23 -4.91 13.15
C LEU A 153 -5.42 -5.87 13.29
N ALA A 154 -6.09 -6.23 12.20
CA ALA A 154 -7.19 -7.19 12.22
C ALA A 154 -6.75 -8.58 12.70
N ILE A 155 -5.54 -9.01 12.33
CA ILE A 155 -4.95 -10.28 12.79
C ILE A 155 -4.61 -10.20 14.29
N LEU A 156 -4.06 -9.08 14.76
CA LEU A 156 -3.60 -8.93 16.14
C LEU A 156 -4.73 -8.65 17.13
N PHE A 157 -5.85 -8.12 16.67
CA PHE A 157 -7.02 -7.74 17.48
C PHE A 157 -8.32 -8.27 16.86
N PRO A 158 -8.46 -9.60 16.74
CA PRO A 158 -9.71 -10.20 16.25
C PRO A 158 -10.84 -9.87 17.23
N ARG A 159 -12.01 -9.52 16.69
CA ARG A 159 -13.24 -9.29 17.46
C ARG A 159 -13.90 -10.60 17.84
#